data_5f807ee1d19655fd4e8205beb521b7c6
#
_entry.id   5f807ee1d19655fd4e8205beb521b7c6
#
_cell.length_a   1.000
_cell.length_b   1.000
_cell.length_c   1.000
_cell.angle_alpha   90.00
_cell.angle_beta   90.00
_cell.angle_gamma   90.00
#
_symmetry.space_group_name_H-M   'P 1'
#
loop_
_entity.id
_entity.type
_entity.pdbx_description
1 polymer ?
#
loop_
_entity_poly.entity_id
_entity_poly.type
_entity_poly.pdbx_seq_one_letter_code
_entity_poly.pdbx_strand_id
1 'polypeptide(L)'
;MRSSLALLLTFFLLPISIFAEEPAKVDPPKKETPKKKRKQKSPVKPADYAQWERLDPGNRQFSPNGKWLIYGVTRVDEERTLRLHRLTGKKMPKVESFQHGTRPVFSNDSAWLAVTIGKSPAEAKKEPKEKLPGATTHLRNLASKETIIFKNVSAFHFSDDSRFAAIEVNGKSPGKALIVRNLSNKTNTTFGNVTQHAWSDQGSHLAMVIDSPSISNSLQVFSPKTGTLRTLDSSDLEYKSLQWRKDSLDLAVMREKKHAEKEDVSHTLLAWKGVAQKKPKKLVYDHTKDKNFSAEMFLPVGKIS
;
A
#
# COMPACT_ATOMS: atom_id res chain seq x y z
N MET A 1 5.36 -12.78 -62.00
CA MET A 1 6.64 -12.57 -62.70
C MET A 1 7.75 -13.02 -61.76
N ARG A 2 8.52 -13.98 -62.22
CA ARG A 2 9.61 -14.66 -61.56
C ARG A 2 10.83 -13.74 -61.50
N SER A 3 11.60 -13.76 -60.41
CA SER A 3 13.01 -13.41 -60.42
C SER A 3 13.77 -14.21 -59.37
N SER A 4 14.73 -14.88 -59.92
CA SER A 4 15.57 -15.91 -59.34
C SER A 4 16.63 -15.36 -58.39
N LEU A 5 16.89 -16.15 -57.39
CA LEU A 5 17.97 -16.03 -56.42
C LEU A 5 19.24 -16.66 -57.03
N ALA A 6 20.33 -15.91 -57.15
CA ALA A 6 21.66 -16.44 -57.51
C ALA A 6 22.53 -16.53 -56.25
N LEU A 7 22.89 -17.75 -55.91
CA LEU A 7 23.81 -18.08 -54.80
C LEU A 7 25.25 -18.10 -55.35
N LEU A 8 26.10 -17.19 -54.90
CA LEU A 8 27.51 -17.16 -55.28
C LEU A 8 28.34 -17.78 -54.14
N LEU A 9 28.85 -18.98 -54.41
CA LEU A 9 29.74 -19.72 -53.50
C LEU A 9 31.19 -19.32 -53.84
N THR A 10 31.85 -18.54 -52.98
CA THR A 10 33.28 -18.24 -53.09
C THR A 10 34.09 -19.14 -52.19
N PHE A 11 34.85 -20.04 -52.83
CA PHE A 11 35.85 -20.86 -52.15
C PHE A 11 37.07 -20.01 -51.82
N PHE A 12 37.39 -19.87 -50.53
CA PHE A 12 38.67 -19.31 -50.06
C PHE A 12 39.67 -20.43 -49.84
N LEU A 13 40.71 -20.50 -50.66
CA LEU A 13 41.92 -21.29 -50.43
C LEU A 13 42.78 -20.58 -49.39
N LEU A 14 42.94 -21.22 -48.25
CA LEU A 14 43.89 -20.78 -47.20
C LEU A 14 45.30 -21.35 -47.51
N PRO A 15 46.34 -20.53 -47.46
CA PRO A 15 47.72 -21.00 -47.54
C PRO A 15 48.13 -21.66 -46.19
N ILE A 16 48.69 -22.85 -46.27
CA ILE A 16 49.31 -23.55 -45.12
C ILE A 16 50.66 -22.84 -44.83
N SER A 17 50.70 -22.07 -43.74
CA SER A 17 51.92 -21.51 -43.19
C SER A 17 52.54 -22.51 -42.24
N ILE A 18 53.75 -23.01 -42.59
CA ILE A 18 54.59 -23.84 -41.73
C ILE A 18 55.14 -22.89 -40.65
N PHE A 19 54.66 -23.06 -39.42
CA PHE A 19 55.23 -22.34 -38.26
C PHE A 19 56.49 -23.12 -37.81
N ALA A 20 57.61 -22.42 -37.87
CA ALA A 20 58.82 -22.84 -37.18
C ALA A 20 58.64 -22.58 -35.67
N GLU A 21 58.87 -23.59 -34.85
CA GLU A 21 58.82 -23.51 -33.40
C GLU A 21 59.94 -22.59 -32.89
N GLU A 22 59.54 -21.45 -32.33
CA GLU A 22 60.43 -20.57 -31.56
C GLU A 22 60.70 -21.17 -30.17
N PRO A 23 61.92 -21.14 -29.63
CA PRO A 23 62.23 -21.75 -28.33
C PRO A 23 61.51 -20.99 -27.22
N ALA A 24 60.87 -21.76 -26.34
CA ALA A 24 60.10 -21.24 -25.20
C ALA A 24 60.88 -20.23 -24.34
N LYS A 25 60.44 -19.00 -24.28
CA LYS A 25 60.90 -18.03 -23.30
C LYS A 25 60.50 -18.49 -21.92
N VAL A 26 61.47 -18.81 -21.09
CA VAL A 26 61.28 -19.06 -19.66
C VAL A 26 60.93 -17.76 -19.00
N ASP A 27 59.68 -17.62 -18.58
CA ASP A 27 59.20 -16.48 -17.80
C ASP A 27 59.96 -16.39 -16.47
N PRO A 28 60.37 -15.19 -16.04
CA PRO A 28 60.99 -15.00 -14.73
C PRO A 28 60.01 -15.38 -13.62
N PRO A 29 60.47 -15.92 -12.49
CA PRO A 29 59.58 -16.36 -11.41
C PRO A 29 58.68 -15.22 -10.93
N LYS A 30 57.36 -15.44 -11.04
CA LYS A 30 56.33 -14.50 -10.51
C LYS A 30 56.62 -14.27 -9.03
N LYS A 31 56.99 -13.04 -8.65
CA LYS A 31 57.04 -12.63 -7.25
C LYS A 31 55.70 -12.88 -6.62
N GLU A 32 55.62 -13.83 -5.72
CA GLU A 32 54.41 -14.07 -4.92
C GLU A 32 54.05 -12.80 -4.15
N THR A 33 52.93 -12.18 -4.52
CA THR A 33 52.35 -11.10 -3.73
C THR A 33 51.98 -11.64 -2.35
N PRO A 34 52.39 -10.97 -1.26
CA PRO A 34 52.11 -11.48 0.08
C PRO A 34 50.60 -11.67 0.26
N LYS A 35 50.15 -12.89 0.48
CA LYS A 35 48.75 -13.25 0.77
C LYS A 35 48.33 -12.43 1.99
N LYS A 36 47.44 -11.41 1.80
CA LYS A 36 46.83 -10.68 2.91
C LYS A 36 46.26 -11.73 3.88
N LYS A 37 46.84 -11.80 5.08
CA LYS A 37 46.33 -12.64 6.18
C LYS A 37 44.85 -12.34 6.35
N ARG A 38 43.97 -13.29 6.03
CA ARG A 38 42.53 -13.20 6.35
C ARG A 38 42.45 -12.95 7.84
N LYS A 39 41.90 -11.80 8.23
CA LYS A 39 41.59 -11.51 9.64
C LYS A 39 40.74 -12.67 10.15
N GLN A 40 41.25 -13.41 11.09
CA GLN A 40 40.53 -14.50 11.74
C GLN A 40 39.30 -13.90 12.37
N LYS A 41 38.10 -14.35 11.94
CA LYS A 41 36.85 -13.85 12.50
C LYS A 41 36.80 -14.27 13.98
N SER A 42 36.50 -13.35 14.87
CA SER A 42 36.29 -13.67 16.28
C SER A 42 35.22 -14.74 16.44
N PRO A 43 35.40 -15.73 17.33
CA PRO A 43 34.36 -16.73 17.60
C PRO A 43 33.09 -16.03 18.11
N VAL A 44 31.94 -16.57 17.69
CA VAL A 44 30.61 -16.08 18.13
C VAL A 44 30.47 -16.27 19.63
N LYS A 45 30.11 -15.20 20.35
CA LYS A 45 29.88 -15.21 21.80
C LYS A 45 28.37 -15.26 22.09
N PRO A 46 27.91 -15.77 23.26
CA PRO A 46 26.49 -15.76 23.64
C PRO A 46 25.82 -14.37 23.54
N ALA A 47 26.56 -13.31 23.83
CA ALA A 47 26.07 -11.92 23.69
C ALA A 47 25.76 -11.53 22.24
N ASP A 48 26.33 -12.20 21.25
CA ASP A 48 26.11 -11.91 19.83
C ASP A 48 24.76 -12.45 19.34
N TYR A 49 24.18 -13.48 20.03
CA TYR A 49 22.88 -14.04 19.66
C TYR A 49 21.74 -13.03 19.75
N ALA A 50 21.78 -12.11 20.71
CA ALA A 50 20.77 -11.05 20.86
C ALA A 50 20.78 -10.07 19.67
N GLN A 51 21.87 -10.01 18.88
CA GLN A 51 22.02 -9.11 17.73
C GLN A 51 21.58 -9.74 16.40
N TRP A 52 21.25 -11.03 16.42
CA TRP A 52 20.84 -11.72 15.17
C TRP A 52 19.48 -11.21 14.71
N GLU A 53 19.44 -10.95 13.42
CA GLU A 53 18.26 -10.40 12.76
C GLU A 53 17.66 -11.43 11.81
N ARG A 54 16.36 -11.53 11.83
CA ARG A 54 15.55 -12.32 10.90
C ARG A 54 14.74 -11.37 10.03
N LEU A 55 14.69 -11.64 8.71
CA LEU A 55 13.79 -10.92 7.82
C LEU A 55 12.33 -11.16 8.23
N ASP A 56 11.56 -10.08 8.25
CA ASP A 56 10.12 -10.13 8.42
C ASP A 56 9.45 -10.22 7.04
N PRO A 57 8.93 -11.39 6.61
CA PRO A 57 8.39 -11.58 5.27
C PRO A 57 7.13 -10.75 5.02
N GLY A 58 6.39 -10.37 6.05
CA GLY A 58 5.18 -9.55 5.96
C GLY A 58 5.43 -8.06 5.71
N ASN A 59 6.67 -7.60 5.91
CA ASN A 59 7.01 -6.17 5.82
C ASN A 59 8.13 -5.94 4.80
N ARG A 60 7.93 -6.38 3.56
CA ARG A 60 8.85 -6.13 2.45
C ARG A 60 8.10 -5.60 1.24
N GLN A 61 8.55 -4.49 0.67
CA GLN A 61 7.92 -3.87 -0.49
C GLN A 61 8.92 -3.07 -1.30
N PHE A 62 8.81 -3.14 -2.63
CA PHE A 62 9.42 -2.18 -3.53
C PHE A 62 8.47 -1.01 -3.76
N SER A 63 9.02 0.20 -3.93
CA SER A 63 8.22 1.30 -4.45
C SER A 63 7.76 1.00 -5.89
N PRO A 64 6.60 1.50 -6.35
CA PRO A 64 6.09 1.26 -7.71
C PRO A 64 7.10 1.60 -8.82
N ASN A 65 7.93 2.61 -8.63
CA ASN A 65 8.99 2.99 -9.59
C ASN A 65 10.30 2.18 -9.45
N GLY A 66 10.35 1.17 -8.55
CA GLY A 66 11.52 0.31 -8.32
C GLY A 66 12.75 1.00 -7.71
N LYS A 67 12.66 2.28 -7.32
CA LYS A 67 13.83 3.04 -6.81
C LYS A 67 14.08 2.88 -5.31
N TRP A 68 13.11 2.33 -4.57
CA TRP A 68 13.18 2.13 -3.14
C TRP A 68 12.80 0.71 -2.76
N LEU A 69 13.47 0.20 -1.73
CA LEU A 69 13.13 -1.06 -1.06
C LEU A 69 12.95 -0.77 0.42
N ILE A 70 11.82 -1.18 0.99
CA ILE A 70 11.61 -1.26 2.42
C ILE A 70 11.48 -2.71 2.85
N TYR A 71 12.11 -3.07 3.96
CA TYR A 71 11.96 -4.40 4.54
C TYR A 71 12.08 -4.36 6.05
N GLY A 72 11.40 -5.27 6.71
CA GLY A 72 11.43 -5.46 8.15
C GLY A 72 12.51 -6.45 8.58
N VAL A 73 13.11 -6.19 9.70
CA VAL A 73 13.94 -7.14 10.44
C VAL A 73 13.42 -7.25 11.88
N THR A 74 13.47 -8.46 12.41
CA THR A 74 13.09 -8.75 13.80
C THR A 74 14.30 -9.39 14.48
N ARG A 75 14.66 -8.91 15.68
CA ARG A 75 15.71 -9.47 16.50
C ARG A 75 15.15 -10.55 17.43
N VAL A 76 16.04 -11.23 18.12
CA VAL A 76 15.67 -12.31 19.06
C VAL A 76 14.83 -11.78 20.24
N ASP A 77 15.05 -10.54 20.66
CA ASP A 77 14.28 -9.82 21.68
C ASP A 77 12.91 -9.29 21.19
N GLU A 78 12.46 -9.74 20.03
CA GLU A 78 11.23 -9.32 19.34
C GLU A 78 11.24 -7.85 18.87
N GLU A 79 12.35 -7.12 19.05
CA GLU A 79 12.50 -5.77 18.52
C GLU A 79 12.44 -5.77 16.98
N ARG A 80 11.60 -4.90 16.45
CA ARG A 80 11.36 -4.77 15.00
C ARG A 80 11.86 -3.45 14.48
N THR A 81 12.45 -3.49 13.29
CA THR A 81 12.92 -2.30 12.60
C THR A 81 12.60 -2.42 11.11
N LEU A 82 11.93 -1.43 10.54
CA LEU A 82 11.86 -1.29 9.08
C LEU A 82 13.09 -0.53 8.59
N ARG A 83 13.67 -1.02 7.50
CA ARG A 83 14.82 -0.42 6.83
C ARG A 83 14.45 0.00 5.41
N LEU A 84 14.63 1.28 5.13
CA LEU A 84 14.38 1.87 3.82
C LEU A 84 15.70 2.09 3.09
N HIS A 85 15.82 1.51 1.91
CA HIS A 85 16.97 1.64 1.02
C HIS A 85 16.58 2.33 -0.28
N ARG A 86 17.38 3.29 -0.70
CA ARG A 86 17.34 3.79 -2.08
C ARG A 86 18.20 2.88 -2.95
N LEU A 87 17.62 2.31 -4.01
CA LEU A 87 18.28 1.35 -4.89
C LEU A 87 19.06 2.00 -6.04
N THR A 88 18.86 3.32 -6.24
CA THR A 88 19.48 4.07 -7.34
C THR A 88 20.55 5.01 -6.82
N GLY A 89 21.66 5.10 -7.57
CA GLY A 89 22.81 5.98 -7.25
C GLY A 89 24.13 5.25 -7.31
N LYS A 90 25.23 5.98 -7.53
CA LYS A 90 26.62 5.43 -7.63
C LYS A 90 27.18 4.98 -6.26
N LYS A 91 26.65 5.45 -5.16
CA LYS A 91 27.05 5.06 -3.79
C LYS A 91 25.86 4.48 -3.08
N MET A 92 26.07 3.40 -2.31
CA MET A 92 25.03 2.88 -1.43
C MET A 92 24.60 3.98 -0.45
N PRO A 93 23.36 4.46 -0.51
CA PRO A 93 22.91 5.51 0.38
C PRO A 93 22.80 4.98 1.82
N LYS A 94 22.85 5.90 2.77
CA LYS A 94 22.59 5.59 4.18
C LYS A 94 21.19 4.97 4.31
N VAL A 95 21.11 3.84 4.98
CA VAL A 95 19.85 3.16 5.31
C VAL A 95 19.07 4.03 6.29
N GLU A 96 17.82 4.34 5.97
CA GLU A 96 16.90 4.95 6.93
C GLU A 96 16.17 3.85 7.70
N SER A 97 16.04 4.01 9.01
CA SER A 97 15.44 3.00 9.89
C SER A 97 14.26 3.57 10.66
N PHE A 98 13.18 2.79 10.76
CA PHE A 98 11.99 3.08 11.55
C PHE A 98 11.87 2.02 12.64
N GLN A 99 12.21 2.39 13.89
CA GLN A 99 12.07 1.50 15.04
C GLN A 99 10.59 1.18 15.27
N HIS A 100 10.27 -0.08 15.58
CA HIS A 100 8.92 -0.59 15.76
C HIS A 100 7.99 -0.34 14.55
N GLY A 101 8.57 -0.06 13.39
CA GLY A 101 7.85 0.17 12.15
C GLY A 101 7.22 -1.11 11.60
N THR A 102 5.97 -0.98 11.09
CA THR A 102 5.21 -2.06 10.43
C THR A 102 4.36 -1.48 9.32
N ARG A 103 3.76 -2.33 8.50
CA ARG A 103 2.79 -1.97 7.46
C ARG A 103 3.24 -0.80 6.59
N PRO A 104 4.40 -0.89 5.93
CA PRO A 104 4.83 0.14 5.01
C PRO A 104 3.92 0.19 3.78
N VAL A 105 3.56 1.40 3.34
CA VAL A 105 2.76 1.61 2.13
C VAL A 105 3.40 2.75 1.33
N PHE A 106 3.77 2.50 0.08
CA PHE A 106 4.18 3.55 -0.85
C PHE A 106 2.98 4.13 -1.57
N SER A 107 3.02 5.43 -1.87
CA SER A 107 2.11 6.02 -2.86
C SER A 107 2.43 5.50 -4.27
N ASN A 108 1.44 5.48 -5.18
CA ASN A 108 1.61 4.94 -6.53
C ASN A 108 2.65 5.72 -7.35
N ASP A 109 2.81 7.03 -7.11
CA ASP A 109 3.85 7.87 -7.70
C ASP A 109 5.23 7.69 -7.06
N SER A 110 5.31 6.90 -5.98
CA SER A 110 6.54 6.66 -5.20
C SER A 110 7.15 7.94 -4.59
N ALA A 111 6.36 8.98 -4.38
CA ALA A 111 6.82 10.21 -3.73
C ALA A 111 6.72 10.13 -2.20
N TRP A 112 5.81 9.30 -1.69
CA TRP A 112 5.50 9.17 -0.28
C TRP A 112 5.61 7.74 0.21
N LEU A 113 5.92 7.61 1.50
CA LEU A 113 5.91 6.36 2.26
C LEU A 113 5.15 6.59 3.57
N ALA A 114 4.13 5.79 3.83
CA ALA A 114 3.49 5.70 5.13
C ALA A 114 4.04 4.48 5.88
N VAL A 115 4.36 4.67 7.17
CA VAL A 115 4.85 3.60 8.06
C VAL A 115 4.08 3.68 9.36
N THR A 116 3.50 2.58 9.79
CA THR A 116 2.88 2.46 11.10
C THR A 116 3.97 2.21 12.15
N ILE A 117 4.05 3.05 13.17
CA ILE A 117 4.97 2.90 14.30
C ILE A 117 4.17 2.38 15.49
N GLY A 118 4.53 1.19 15.95
CA GLY A 118 3.97 0.56 17.14
C GLY A 118 4.75 0.91 18.39
N LYS A 119 4.44 0.22 19.47
CA LYS A 119 5.21 0.23 20.73
C LYS A 119 6.30 -0.83 20.67
N SER A 120 7.31 -0.66 21.53
CA SER A 120 8.27 -1.73 21.75
C SER A 120 7.60 -2.96 22.38
N PRO A 121 8.13 -4.18 22.21
CA PRO A 121 7.60 -5.37 22.84
C PRO A 121 7.52 -5.23 24.38
N ALA A 122 8.48 -4.53 24.97
CA ALA A 122 8.53 -4.29 26.41
C ALA A 122 7.40 -3.36 26.89
N GLU A 123 7.08 -2.31 26.12
CA GLU A 123 5.96 -1.40 26.41
C GLU A 123 4.60 -2.09 26.17
N ALA A 124 4.48 -2.89 25.10
CA ALA A 124 3.26 -3.61 24.79
C ALA A 124 2.89 -4.66 25.86
N LYS A 125 3.88 -5.28 26.51
CA LYS A 125 3.67 -6.22 27.62
C LYS A 125 3.18 -5.56 28.91
N LYS A 126 3.44 -4.26 29.10
CA LYS A 126 3.07 -3.52 30.34
C LYS A 126 1.66 -2.94 30.30
N GLU A 127 1.04 -2.83 29.11
CA GLU A 127 -0.27 -2.20 28.97
C GLU A 127 -1.41 -3.21 28.91
N PRO A 128 -2.54 -2.91 29.58
CA PRO A 128 -3.76 -3.68 29.43
C PRO A 128 -4.23 -3.62 27.96
N LYS A 129 -4.63 -4.76 27.39
CA LYS A 129 -5.08 -4.89 25.98
C LYS A 129 -6.23 -3.94 25.62
N GLU A 130 -7.03 -3.55 26.59
CA GLU A 130 -8.21 -2.68 26.42
C GLU A 130 -7.89 -1.19 26.24
N LYS A 131 -6.66 -0.77 26.52
CA LYS A 131 -6.23 0.65 26.50
C LYS A 131 -5.13 0.95 25.50
N LEU A 132 -4.89 0.08 24.51
CA LEU A 132 -3.87 0.36 23.51
C LEU A 132 -4.31 1.58 22.67
N PRO A 133 -3.64 2.73 22.77
CA PRO A 133 -3.89 3.83 21.87
C PRO A 133 -3.64 3.36 20.44
N GLY A 134 -4.34 3.95 19.48
CA GLY A 134 -4.11 3.68 18.06
C GLY A 134 -2.63 3.88 17.71
N ALA A 135 -2.18 3.19 16.67
CA ALA A 135 -0.80 3.30 16.22
C ALA A 135 -0.48 4.72 15.74
N THR A 136 0.80 5.08 15.77
CA THR A 136 1.28 6.32 15.15
C THR A 136 1.67 6.04 13.71
N THR A 137 1.22 6.86 12.75
CA THR A 137 1.62 6.74 11.34
C THR A 137 2.58 7.87 10.99
N HIS A 138 3.75 7.52 10.51
CA HIS A 138 4.72 8.43 9.92
C HIS A 138 4.50 8.49 8.41
N LEU A 139 4.10 9.64 7.91
CA LEU A 139 3.98 9.92 6.48
C LEU A 139 5.22 10.67 6.01
N ARG A 140 6.09 9.96 5.27
CA ARG A 140 7.41 10.41 4.85
C ARG A 140 7.40 10.81 3.38
N ASN A 141 7.80 12.02 3.06
CA ASN A 141 8.15 12.41 1.69
C ASN A 141 9.55 11.89 1.36
N LEU A 142 9.68 11.10 0.30
CA LEU A 142 10.95 10.43 -0.05
C LEU A 142 11.99 11.36 -0.67
N ALA A 143 11.56 12.48 -1.26
CA ALA A 143 12.46 13.48 -1.86
C ALA A 143 12.94 14.49 -0.81
N SER A 144 12.01 15.17 -0.13
CA SER A 144 12.33 16.22 0.86
C SER A 144 12.76 15.66 2.22
N LYS A 145 12.46 14.38 2.49
CA LYS A 145 12.65 13.74 3.80
C LYS A 145 11.78 14.35 4.93
N GLU A 146 10.83 15.15 4.60
CA GLU A 146 9.83 15.65 5.54
C GLU A 146 8.99 14.49 6.08
N THR A 147 8.74 14.47 7.38
CA THR A 147 7.90 13.45 8.03
C THR A 147 6.78 14.13 8.77
N ILE A 148 5.55 13.70 8.49
CA ILE A 148 4.34 14.14 9.17
C ILE A 148 3.86 13.00 10.04
N ILE A 149 3.47 13.30 11.28
CA ILE A 149 3.10 12.28 12.27
C ILE A 149 1.62 12.40 12.59
N PHE A 150 0.88 11.31 12.39
CA PHE A 150 -0.51 11.16 12.78
C PHE A 150 -0.59 10.17 13.95
N LYS A 151 -1.24 10.58 15.05
CA LYS A 151 -1.42 9.75 16.25
C LYS A 151 -2.79 9.07 16.24
N ASN A 152 -2.91 7.94 16.96
CA ASN A 152 -4.16 7.19 17.11
C ASN A 152 -4.76 6.70 15.78
N VAL A 153 -3.92 6.39 14.80
CA VAL A 153 -4.35 5.93 13.48
C VAL A 153 -4.78 4.47 13.55
N SER A 154 -5.97 4.18 13.02
CA SER A 154 -6.49 2.82 12.85
C SER A 154 -6.30 2.28 11.42
N ALA A 155 -6.40 3.16 10.41
CA ALA A 155 -6.16 2.80 9.01
C ALA A 155 -5.57 3.99 8.23
N PHE A 156 -4.85 3.67 7.16
CA PHE A 156 -4.22 4.64 6.27
C PHE A 156 -4.29 4.15 4.83
N HIS A 157 -4.75 5.02 3.91
CA HIS A 157 -4.86 4.71 2.49
C HIS A 157 -4.47 5.92 1.64
N PHE A 158 -3.59 5.73 0.67
CA PHE A 158 -3.40 6.74 -0.38
C PHE A 158 -4.54 6.68 -1.40
N SER A 159 -4.87 7.82 -2.02
CA SER A 159 -5.66 7.80 -3.26
C SER A 159 -4.81 7.23 -4.40
N ASP A 160 -5.43 6.59 -5.39
CA ASP A 160 -4.70 5.96 -6.50
C ASP A 160 -3.88 6.97 -7.32
N ASP A 161 -4.37 8.19 -7.43
CA ASP A 161 -3.66 9.29 -8.09
C ASP A 161 -2.54 9.89 -7.24
N SER A 162 -2.29 9.36 -6.04
CA SER A 162 -1.24 9.77 -5.10
C SER A 162 -1.29 11.25 -4.65
N ARG A 163 -2.43 11.93 -4.86
CA ARG A 163 -2.58 13.35 -4.45
C ARG A 163 -3.11 13.51 -3.05
N PHE A 164 -3.79 12.50 -2.54
CA PHE A 164 -4.45 12.53 -1.24
C PHE A 164 -4.12 11.29 -0.41
N ALA A 165 -4.30 11.43 0.89
CA ALA A 165 -4.28 10.32 1.83
C ALA A 165 -5.52 10.39 2.74
N ALA A 166 -6.17 9.26 2.96
CA ALA A 166 -7.24 9.08 3.93
C ALA A 166 -6.67 8.41 5.18
N ILE A 167 -6.81 9.04 6.33
CA ILE A 167 -6.26 8.61 7.61
C ILE A 167 -7.42 8.47 8.60
N GLU A 168 -7.73 7.24 8.99
CA GLU A 168 -8.67 6.99 10.08
C GLU A 168 -7.99 7.18 11.42
N VAL A 169 -8.60 7.99 12.27
CA VAL A 169 -8.10 8.25 13.62
C VAL A 169 -9.17 7.83 14.64
N ASN A 170 -8.77 7.03 15.62
CA ASN A 170 -9.64 6.67 16.73
C ASN A 170 -9.97 7.91 17.56
N GLY A 171 -11.26 8.23 17.66
CA GLY A 171 -11.77 9.34 18.46
C GLY A 171 -12.25 8.91 19.85
N LYS A 172 -12.71 9.89 20.63
CA LYS A 172 -13.38 9.66 21.92
C LYS A 172 -14.88 9.32 21.75
N SER A 173 -15.45 9.61 20.60
CA SER A 173 -16.85 9.34 20.22
C SER A 173 -17.01 7.95 19.61
N PRO A 174 -18.22 7.38 19.55
CA PRO A 174 -18.46 6.03 19.02
C PRO A 174 -18.02 5.86 17.55
N GLY A 175 -17.83 6.94 16.80
CA GLY A 175 -17.30 6.91 15.43
C GLY A 175 -15.82 7.32 15.35
N LYS A 176 -15.17 6.95 14.24
CA LYS A 176 -13.80 7.38 13.92
C LYS A 176 -13.81 8.74 13.22
N ALA A 177 -12.76 9.51 13.39
CA ALA A 177 -12.49 10.66 12.54
C ALA A 177 -11.72 10.21 11.31
N LEU A 178 -12.11 10.70 10.14
CA LEU A 178 -11.39 10.51 8.88
C LEU A 178 -10.76 11.81 8.45
N ILE A 179 -9.44 11.85 8.37
CA ILE A 179 -8.68 13.00 7.87
C ILE A 179 -8.32 12.72 6.41
N VAL A 180 -8.75 13.59 5.51
CA VAL A 180 -8.32 13.59 4.11
C VAL A 180 -7.26 14.68 3.94
N ARG A 181 -6.02 14.24 3.73
CA ARG A 181 -4.88 15.14 3.54
C ARG A 181 -4.57 15.32 2.08
N ASN A 182 -4.47 16.54 1.64
CA ASN A 182 -3.87 16.90 0.36
C ASN A 182 -2.34 16.88 0.51
N LEU A 183 -1.66 16.03 -0.28
CA LEU A 183 -0.21 15.80 -0.16
C LEU A 183 0.63 16.93 -0.79
N SER A 184 0.05 17.72 -1.71
CA SER A 184 0.75 18.82 -2.36
C SER A 184 0.69 20.13 -1.56
N ASN A 185 -0.50 20.56 -1.15
CA ASN A 185 -0.70 21.81 -0.40
C ASN A 185 -0.75 21.62 1.12
N LYS A 186 -0.66 20.37 1.60
CA LYS A 186 -0.60 19.99 3.02
C LYS A 186 -1.86 20.34 3.84
N THR A 187 -2.99 20.59 3.19
CA THR A 187 -4.27 20.85 3.88
C THR A 187 -4.94 19.56 4.33
N ASN A 188 -5.72 19.66 5.41
CA ASN A 188 -6.52 18.55 5.94
C ASN A 188 -8.00 18.94 5.90
N THR A 189 -8.84 17.99 5.46
CA THR A 189 -10.28 18.02 5.65
C THR A 189 -10.66 16.87 6.57
N THR A 190 -11.43 17.12 7.63
CA THR A 190 -11.77 16.11 8.64
C THR A 190 -13.26 15.85 8.65
N PHE A 191 -13.63 14.56 8.66
CA PHE A 191 -15.00 14.08 8.78
C PHE A 191 -15.13 13.27 10.08
N GLY A 192 -16.20 13.52 10.84
CA GLY A 192 -16.49 12.76 12.07
C GLY A 192 -17.41 11.58 11.84
N ASN A 193 -17.43 10.64 12.78
CA ASN A 193 -18.32 9.48 12.78
C ASN A 193 -18.30 8.62 11.52
N VAL A 194 -17.14 8.51 10.87
CA VAL A 194 -16.97 7.69 9.68
C VAL A 194 -16.81 6.23 10.11
N THR A 195 -17.68 5.36 9.62
CA THR A 195 -17.61 3.91 9.88
C THR A 195 -17.00 3.14 8.72
N GLN A 196 -17.20 3.61 7.49
CA GLN A 196 -16.58 3.03 6.29
C GLN A 196 -16.17 4.15 5.35
N HIS A 197 -15.08 3.94 4.62
CA HIS A 197 -14.70 4.82 3.51
C HIS A 197 -14.01 4.02 2.41
N ALA A 198 -14.11 4.50 1.18
CA ALA A 198 -13.44 3.91 0.02
C ALA A 198 -13.09 4.99 -1.01
N TRP A 199 -11.86 4.94 -1.54
CA TRP A 199 -11.46 5.72 -2.70
C TRP A 199 -12.04 5.11 -3.97
N SER A 200 -12.48 5.94 -4.92
CA SER A 200 -12.69 5.48 -6.29
C SER A 200 -11.36 5.07 -6.93
N ASP A 201 -11.36 4.13 -7.88
CA ASP A 201 -10.16 3.60 -8.54
C ASP A 201 -9.25 4.69 -9.14
N GLN A 202 -9.82 5.81 -9.55
CA GLN A 202 -9.06 6.94 -10.07
C GLN A 202 -8.61 7.93 -8.99
N GLY A 203 -8.87 7.64 -7.71
CA GLY A 203 -8.54 8.50 -6.57
C GLY A 203 -9.23 9.87 -6.57
N SER A 204 -10.20 10.09 -7.47
CA SER A 204 -10.84 11.39 -7.64
C SER A 204 -11.96 11.68 -6.64
N HIS A 205 -12.56 10.63 -6.06
CA HIS A 205 -13.68 10.72 -5.13
C HIS A 205 -13.48 9.76 -3.96
N LEU A 206 -13.94 10.18 -2.78
CA LEU A 206 -13.95 9.39 -1.55
C LEU A 206 -15.40 9.21 -1.09
N ALA A 207 -15.89 7.99 -1.09
CA ALA A 207 -17.18 7.66 -0.49
C ALA A 207 -17.01 7.36 0.99
N MET A 208 -17.99 7.76 1.80
CA MET A 208 -17.98 7.61 3.25
C MET A 208 -19.38 7.27 3.76
N VAL A 209 -19.44 6.35 4.70
CA VAL A 209 -20.62 6.12 5.55
C VAL A 209 -20.41 6.86 6.85
N ILE A 210 -21.33 7.75 7.17
CA ILE A 210 -21.38 8.50 8.43
C ILE A 210 -22.45 7.88 9.29
N ASP A 211 -22.07 7.43 10.48
CA ASP A 211 -23.00 6.88 11.49
C ASP A 211 -23.19 7.92 12.60
N SER A 212 -24.38 8.46 12.71
CA SER A 212 -24.69 9.51 13.67
C SER A 212 -25.68 9.00 14.72
N PRO A 213 -25.29 8.98 16.00
CA PRO A 213 -26.18 8.49 17.06
C PRO A 213 -27.42 9.37 17.31
N SER A 214 -27.43 10.61 16.84
CA SER A 214 -28.48 11.60 17.11
C SER A 214 -29.17 12.14 15.86
N ILE A 215 -28.70 11.79 14.68
CA ILE A 215 -29.23 12.20 13.38
C ILE A 215 -29.19 10.98 12.48
N SER A 216 -29.93 10.97 11.37
CA SER A 216 -29.88 9.85 10.41
C SER A 216 -28.48 9.57 9.89
N ASN A 217 -28.16 8.30 9.72
CA ASN A 217 -26.94 7.83 9.04
C ASN A 217 -26.93 8.32 7.60
N SER A 218 -25.77 8.53 7.02
CA SER A 218 -25.68 9.04 5.65
C SER A 218 -24.57 8.40 4.85
N LEU A 219 -24.84 8.23 3.55
CA LEU A 219 -23.84 7.94 2.55
C LEU A 219 -23.44 9.25 1.87
N GLN A 220 -22.17 9.59 1.98
CA GLN A 220 -21.62 10.83 1.43
C GLN A 220 -20.47 10.54 0.46
N VAL A 221 -20.30 11.42 -0.52
CA VAL A 221 -19.17 11.40 -1.44
C VAL A 221 -18.48 12.77 -1.43
N PHE A 222 -17.19 12.72 -1.18
CA PHE A 222 -16.31 13.87 -1.17
C PHE A 222 -15.42 13.89 -2.41
N SER A 223 -15.35 15.04 -3.10
CA SER A 223 -14.40 15.31 -4.17
C SER A 223 -13.30 16.23 -3.64
N PRO A 224 -12.13 15.71 -3.27
CA PRO A 224 -11.09 16.50 -2.62
C PRO A 224 -10.51 17.58 -3.53
N LYS A 225 -10.56 17.39 -4.84
CA LYS A 225 -10.07 18.37 -5.84
C LYS A 225 -10.89 19.64 -5.83
N THR A 226 -12.21 19.54 -5.67
CA THR A 226 -13.14 20.68 -5.68
C THR A 226 -13.58 21.12 -4.29
N GLY A 227 -13.27 20.31 -3.25
CA GLY A 227 -13.79 20.51 -1.90
C GLY A 227 -15.29 20.21 -1.76
N THR A 228 -15.92 19.60 -2.76
CA THR A 228 -17.36 19.36 -2.79
C THR A 228 -17.72 18.10 -2.01
N LEU A 229 -18.65 18.24 -1.07
CA LEU A 229 -19.27 17.12 -0.35
C LEU A 229 -20.72 16.97 -0.83
N ARG A 230 -21.13 15.73 -1.14
CA ARG A 230 -22.49 15.40 -1.57
C ARG A 230 -23.04 14.26 -0.73
N THR A 231 -24.24 14.42 -0.18
CA THR A 231 -25.00 13.33 0.40
C THR A 231 -25.80 12.64 -0.69
N LEU A 232 -25.61 11.31 -0.82
CA LEU A 232 -26.33 10.47 -1.79
C LEU A 232 -27.59 9.86 -1.20
N ASP A 233 -27.54 9.49 0.09
CA ASP A 233 -28.64 8.88 0.82
C ASP A 233 -28.57 9.23 2.31
N SER A 234 -29.71 9.23 2.98
CA SER A 234 -29.82 9.39 4.42
C SER A 234 -30.93 8.49 4.94
N SER A 235 -30.69 7.80 6.06
CA SER A 235 -31.62 6.83 6.66
C SER A 235 -31.22 6.57 8.10
N ASP A 236 -32.17 6.17 8.94
CA ASP A 236 -31.92 5.68 10.30
C ASP A 236 -31.38 4.23 10.31
N LEU A 237 -31.28 3.59 9.14
CA LEU A 237 -30.76 2.24 8.98
C LEU A 237 -29.24 2.23 8.83
N GLU A 238 -28.61 1.11 9.17
CA GLU A 238 -27.17 0.92 9.01
C GLU A 238 -26.78 0.76 7.53
N TYR A 239 -25.64 1.34 7.13
CA TYR A 239 -25.04 1.13 5.84
C TYR A 239 -23.80 0.25 5.98
N LYS A 240 -23.66 -0.77 5.11
CA LYS A 240 -22.53 -1.70 5.07
C LYS A 240 -22.08 -2.00 3.66
N SER A 241 -20.89 -2.59 3.53
CA SER A 241 -20.35 -3.06 2.23
C SER A 241 -20.27 -1.94 1.18
N LEU A 242 -19.70 -0.80 1.57
CA LEU A 242 -19.44 0.32 0.68
C LEU A 242 -18.43 -0.06 -0.39
N GLN A 243 -18.79 0.05 -1.67
CA GLN A 243 -17.91 -0.36 -2.76
C GLN A 243 -18.10 0.49 -4.01
N TRP A 244 -16.98 0.91 -4.60
CA TRP A 244 -16.94 1.46 -5.95
C TRP A 244 -16.88 0.35 -6.99
N ARG A 245 -17.56 0.57 -8.12
CA ARG A 245 -17.36 -0.27 -9.30
C ARG A 245 -16.02 0.09 -9.95
N LYS A 246 -15.27 -0.94 -10.30
CA LYS A 246 -13.97 -0.77 -10.97
C LYS A 246 -14.12 0.03 -12.28
N ASP A 247 -13.12 0.86 -12.56
CA ASP A 247 -13.01 1.69 -13.78
C ASP A 247 -14.22 2.62 -14.02
N SER A 248 -14.98 2.96 -12.97
CA SER A 248 -16.14 3.84 -13.06
C SER A 248 -16.32 4.72 -11.81
N LEU A 249 -17.24 5.67 -11.88
CA LEU A 249 -17.73 6.40 -10.72
C LEU A 249 -19.14 5.95 -10.32
N ASP A 250 -19.36 4.64 -10.40
CA ASP A 250 -20.56 4.00 -9.88
C ASP A 250 -20.29 3.47 -8.48
N LEU A 251 -21.21 3.66 -7.56
CA LEU A 251 -21.07 3.34 -6.14
C LEU A 251 -22.21 2.45 -5.70
N ALA A 252 -21.92 1.46 -4.86
CA ALA A 252 -22.89 0.60 -4.23
C ALA A 252 -22.71 0.53 -2.72
N VAL A 253 -23.80 0.34 -1.97
CA VAL A 253 -23.81 0.13 -0.53
C VAL A 253 -25.02 -0.73 -0.15
N MET A 254 -24.85 -1.60 0.85
CA MET A 254 -25.95 -2.34 1.46
C MET A 254 -26.56 -1.50 2.59
N ARG A 255 -27.89 -1.43 2.63
CA ARG A 255 -28.65 -0.86 3.74
C ARG A 255 -29.36 -1.96 4.48
N GLU A 256 -29.14 -2.06 5.79
CA GLU A 256 -29.64 -3.13 6.64
C GLU A 256 -30.73 -2.64 7.58
N LYS A 257 -31.83 -3.41 7.67
CA LYS A 257 -32.92 -3.24 8.64
C LYS A 257 -32.94 -4.45 9.55
N LYS A 258 -32.66 -4.26 10.84
CA LYS A 258 -32.82 -5.29 11.86
C LYS A 258 -34.30 -5.35 12.26
N HIS A 259 -34.89 -6.55 12.30
CA HIS A 259 -36.24 -6.76 12.76
C HIS A 259 -36.23 -7.09 14.26
N ALA A 260 -36.94 -6.30 15.07
CA ALA A 260 -36.94 -6.40 16.53
C ALA A 260 -37.42 -7.75 17.07
N GLU A 261 -38.30 -8.46 16.31
CA GLU A 261 -38.93 -9.69 16.73
C GLU A 261 -38.34 -10.98 16.15
N LYS A 262 -37.37 -10.85 15.23
CA LYS A 262 -36.71 -11.98 14.57
C LYS A 262 -35.23 -11.66 14.47
N GLU A 263 -34.38 -12.67 14.66
CA GLU A 263 -32.94 -12.56 14.34
C GLU A 263 -32.66 -12.30 12.83
N ASP A 264 -33.68 -11.89 12.09
CA ASP A 264 -33.67 -11.74 10.66
C ASP A 264 -33.32 -10.29 10.27
N VAL A 265 -32.45 -10.13 9.30
CA VAL A 265 -31.97 -8.85 8.79
C VAL A 265 -32.39 -8.73 7.33
N SER A 266 -33.16 -7.71 7.01
CA SER A 266 -33.49 -7.43 5.61
C SER A 266 -32.44 -6.51 5.00
N HIS A 267 -32.03 -6.81 3.77
CA HIS A 267 -31.00 -6.08 3.04
C HIS A 267 -31.58 -5.38 1.81
N THR A 268 -31.21 -4.14 1.61
CA THR A 268 -31.49 -3.37 0.39
C THR A 268 -30.18 -2.93 -0.22
N LEU A 269 -29.88 -3.33 -1.46
CA LEU A 269 -28.76 -2.79 -2.19
C LEU A 269 -29.14 -1.47 -2.84
N LEU A 270 -28.40 -0.44 -2.53
CA LEU A 270 -28.49 0.87 -3.15
C LEU A 270 -27.28 1.07 -4.06
N ALA A 271 -27.51 1.53 -5.28
CA ALA A 271 -26.44 1.83 -6.20
C ALA A 271 -26.68 3.15 -6.93
N TRP A 272 -25.60 3.85 -7.25
CA TRP A 272 -25.63 5.10 -8.02
C TRP A 272 -24.73 4.98 -9.22
N LYS A 273 -25.26 5.24 -10.41
CA LYS A 273 -24.46 5.38 -11.64
C LYS A 273 -24.07 6.83 -11.83
N GLY A 274 -22.76 7.04 -12.12
CA GLY A 274 -22.23 8.35 -12.45
C GLY A 274 -22.31 9.34 -11.29
N VAL A 275 -21.77 9.00 -10.12
CA VAL A 275 -21.80 9.84 -8.90
C VAL A 275 -21.27 11.27 -9.13
N ALA A 276 -20.31 11.45 -10.07
CA ALA A 276 -19.80 12.77 -10.42
C ALA A 276 -20.79 13.65 -11.20
N GLN A 277 -21.84 13.07 -11.76
CA GLN A 277 -22.86 13.82 -12.53
C GLN A 277 -23.71 14.68 -11.58
N LYS A 278 -24.30 15.76 -12.13
CA LYS A 278 -25.21 16.66 -11.37
C LYS A 278 -26.39 15.89 -10.75
N LYS A 279 -26.92 14.90 -11.48
CA LYS A 279 -28.00 14.00 -11.03
C LYS A 279 -27.61 12.54 -11.29
N PRO A 280 -26.94 11.89 -10.33
CA PRO A 280 -26.60 10.46 -10.49
C PRO A 280 -27.87 9.62 -10.49
N LYS A 281 -27.89 8.56 -11.30
CA LYS A 281 -29.02 7.64 -11.36
C LYS A 281 -28.96 6.70 -10.17
N LYS A 282 -29.93 6.80 -9.24
CA LYS A 282 -30.11 5.88 -8.12
C LYS A 282 -30.84 4.62 -8.57
N LEU A 283 -30.35 3.46 -8.19
CA LEU A 283 -30.97 2.15 -8.37
C LEU A 283 -31.19 1.54 -6.97
N VAL A 284 -32.30 0.87 -6.78
CA VAL A 284 -32.66 0.23 -5.51
C VAL A 284 -33.04 -1.22 -5.82
N TYR A 285 -32.36 -2.16 -5.17
CA TYR A 285 -32.62 -3.59 -5.27
C TYR A 285 -32.99 -4.11 -3.88
N ASP A 286 -34.21 -4.63 -3.75
CA ASP A 286 -34.70 -5.24 -2.52
C ASP A 286 -34.73 -6.75 -2.72
N HIS A 287 -33.88 -7.47 -2.00
CA HIS A 287 -33.72 -8.91 -2.19
C HIS A 287 -35.00 -9.69 -1.83
N THR A 288 -35.92 -9.13 -1.02
CA THR A 288 -37.18 -9.76 -0.69
C THR A 288 -38.22 -9.69 -1.82
N LYS A 289 -38.05 -8.74 -2.74
CA LYS A 289 -38.94 -8.48 -3.87
C LYS A 289 -38.37 -8.95 -5.21
N ASP A 290 -37.05 -8.84 -5.37
CA ASP A 290 -36.35 -9.13 -6.62
C ASP A 290 -35.73 -10.53 -6.58
N LYS A 291 -36.46 -11.56 -6.97
CA LYS A 291 -36.02 -12.96 -6.99
C LYS A 291 -34.79 -13.23 -7.90
N ASN A 292 -34.50 -12.31 -8.79
CA ASN A 292 -33.36 -12.39 -9.72
C ASN A 292 -32.19 -11.48 -9.30
N PHE A 293 -32.14 -11.04 -8.04
CA PHE A 293 -31.04 -10.25 -7.56
C PHE A 293 -29.75 -11.10 -7.48
N SER A 294 -28.75 -10.71 -8.26
CA SER A 294 -27.39 -11.22 -8.12
C SER A 294 -26.48 -10.03 -7.82
N ALA A 295 -25.71 -10.14 -6.75
CA ALA A 295 -24.65 -9.17 -6.43
C ALA A 295 -23.62 -9.03 -7.57
N GLU A 296 -23.56 -10.01 -8.46
CA GLU A 296 -22.71 -10.03 -9.65
C GLU A 296 -23.01 -8.91 -10.65
N MET A 297 -24.20 -8.30 -10.61
CA MET A 297 -24.52 -7.14 -11.46
C MET A 297 -23.65 -5.90 -11.17
N PHE A 298 -22.96 -5.85 -10.02
CA PHE A 298 -22.09 -4.75 -9.61
C PHE A 298 -20.63 -5.16 -9.38
N LEU A 299 -20.37 -6.46 -9.27
CA LEU A 299 -19.01 -6.94 -9.21
C LEU A 299 -18.37 -6.83 -10.61
N PRO A 300 -17.11 -6.40 -10.72
CA PRO A 300 -16.40 -6.50 -11.98
C PRO A 300 -16.34 -7.97 -12.36
N VAL A 301 -16.68 -8.28 -13.62
CA VAL A 301 -16.48 -9.61 -14.20
C VAL A 301 -14.97 -9.90 -14.12
N GLY A 302 -14.55 -10.66 -13.14
CA GLY A 302 -13.17 -11.08 -12.97
C GLY A 302 -12.64 -10.92 -11.56
N LYS A 303 -12.60 -12.05 -10.87
CA LYS A 303 -11.94 -12.38 -9.60
C LYS A 303 -12.75 -12.19 -8.33
N ILE A 304 -13.53 -13.22 -8.06
CA ILE A 304 -13.67 -13.77 -6.71
C ILE A 304 -12.36 -14.55 -6.48
N SER A 305 -11.53 -14.06 -5.57
CA SER A 305 -10.42 -14.83 -4.99
C SER A 305 -10.50 -14.71 -3.49
#